data_d6eed257481f0f8c1c6b5e8e1f99621c
#
_entry.id   d6eed257481f0f8c1c6b5e8e1f99621c
#
_cell.length_a   1.000
_cell.length_b   1.000
_cell.length_c   1.000
_cell.angle_alpha   90.00
_cell.angle_beta   90.00
_cell.angle_gamma   90.00
#
_symmetry.space_group_name_H-M   'P 1'
#
loop_
_entity.id
_entity.type
_entity.pdbx_description
1 polymer ?
#
loop_
_entity_poly.entity_id
_entity_poly.type
_entity_poly.pdbx_seq_one_letter_code
_entity_poly.pdbx_strand_id
1 'polypeptide(L)'
;MKIVFQHSGILPVKKYGGIERILFWHMVELAKRGHSVVLFGHKDSQVEEFGIELRPDSLNWVREVPSDADIIHLTYNFLPKCDVPTLINIQGNGQIGEEFPVNTVFVSRKHAENHGSSCFIYNGIDLEEYPFIKESKDEINHLMFLAKGSWSVKNLKHCIELAKKTKKHLHIAGGKAWLPSRYITSYGMVGGEEKLNILKKCDALLFPVRWHEPFGIAIIEAMAMGLHVFGSPYGSLPELITRETGKVFSSKKEMIAFFLNGPDRYDCLKIRKYVEEYFTISRLTDDYLKLYEKVLKGQDLNEKPPMWNLSCAPLNLLDF
;
A
#
# COMPACT_ATOMS: atom_id res chain seq x y z
N MET A 1 0.30 25.48 -5.72
CA MET A 1 -0.18 24.80 -6.95
C MET A 1 -1.65 24.45 -6.79
N LYS A 2 -2.38 24.42 -7.88
CA LYS A 2 -3.73 23.85 -7.96
C LYS A 2 -3.64 22.46 -8.59
N ILE A 3 -3.94 21.45 -7.79
CA ILE A 3 -3.74 20.03 -8.14
C ILE A 3 -5.13 19.37 -8.24
N VAL A 4 -5.38 18.72 -9.36
CA VAL A 4 -6.66 18.06 -9.65
C VAL A 4 -6.53 16.57 -9.52
N PHE A 5 -7.45 15.96 -8.80
CA PHE A 5 -7.59 14.52 -8.64
C PHE A 5 -8.94 14.04 -9.18
N GLN A 6 -9.02 12.79 -9.58
CA GLN A 6 -10.29 12.13 -9.89
C GLN A 6 -10.34 10.76 -9.22
N HIS A 7 -11.46 10.46 -8.55
CA HIS A 7 -11.70 9.16 -7.94
C HIS A 7 -13.20 8.92 -7.73
N SER A 8 -13.72 7.82 -8.28
CA SER A 8 -15.16 7.53 -8.28
C SER A 8 -15.67 6.92 -6.96
N GLY A 9 -14.79 6.50 -6.05
CA GLY A 9 -15.17 5.98 -4.74
C GLY A 9 -15.47 7.07 -3.72
N ILE A 10 -16.19 6.70 -2.65
CA ILE A 10 -16.49 7.60 -1.52
C ILE A 10 -15.25 7.75 -0.65
N LEU A 11 -14.82 8.98 -0.38
CA LEU A 11 -13.70 9.33 0.48
C LEU A 11 -14.16 10.16 1.71
N PRO A 12 -13.54 9.94 2.90
CA PRO A 12 -12.59 8.88 3.22
C PRO A 12 -13.23 7.49 3.26
N VAL A 13 -12.45 6.47 2.96
CA VAL A 13 -12.93 5.09 2.99
C VAL A 13 -13.02 4.57 4.43
N LYS A 14 -14.17 3.97 4.79
CA LYS A 14 -14.42 3.53 6.18
C LYS A 14 -13.87 2.14 6.52
N LYS A 15 -13.72 1.24 5.55
CA LYS A 15 -13.29 -0.14 5.78
C LYS A 15 -12.04 -0.49 4.98
N TYR A 16 -12.20 -1.34 3.95
CA TYR A 16 -11.13 -1.75 3.05
C TYR A 16 -10.94 -0.71 1.96
N GLY A 17 -9.68 -0.42 1.62
CA GLY A 17 -9.33 0.54 0.58
C GLY A 17 -7.96 1.16 0.85
N GLY A 18 -6.89 0.46 0.42
CA GLY A 18 -5.53 0.96 0.63
C GLY A 18 -5.18 2.14 -0.25
N ILE A 19 -5.53 2.04 -1.53
CA ILE A 19 -5.27 3.10 -2.54
C ILE A 19 -6.04 4.36 -2.17
N GLU A 20 -7.31 4.21 -1.84
CA GLU A 20 -8.21 5.30 -1.46
C GLU A 20 -7.74 6.05 -0.22
N ARG A 21 -7.16 5.34 0.76
CA ARG A 21 -6.58 5.97 1.95
C ARG A 21 -5.36 6.80 1.61
N ILE A 22 -4.43 6.25 0.83
CA ILE A 22 -3.22 6.97 0.43
C ILE A 22 -3.58 8.21 -0.37
N LEU A 23 -4.52 8.08 -1.32
CA LEU A 23 -5.01 9.19 -2.11
C LEU A 23 -5.61 10.28 -1.20
N PHE A 24 -6.47 9.89 -0.26
CA PHE A 24 -7.10 10.80 0.68
C PHE A 24 -6.08 11.50 1.57
N TRP A 25 -5.17 10.77 2.21
CA TRP A 25 -4.12 11.35 3.06
C TRP A 25 -3.21 12.30 2.28
N HIS A 26 -2.86 11.93 1.03
CA HIS A 26 -2.04 12.79 0.18
C HIS A 26 -2.74 14.10 -0.16
N MET A 27 -4.03 14.08 -0.53
CA MET A 27 -4.82 15.27 -0.77
C MET A 27 -4.93 16.17 0.46
N VAL A 28 -5.18 15.57 1.64
CA VAL A 28 -5.23 16.29 2.93
C VAL A 28 -3.89 16.93 3.25
N GLU A 29 -2.78 16.21 3.07
CA GLU A 29 -1.45 16.74 3.32
C GLU A 29 -1.09 17.90 2.37
N LEU A 30 -1.46 17.81 1.09
CA LEU A 30 -1.30 18.91 0.13
C LEU A 30 -2.11 20.15 0.54
N ALA A 31 -3.36 19.97 0.95
CA ALA A 31 -4.21 21.07 1.42
C ALA A 31 -3.64 21.72 2.70
N LYS A 32 -3.17 20.93 3.68
CA LYS A 32 -2.49 21.43 4.89
C LYS A 32 -1.25 22.26 4.55
N ARG A 33 -0.56 21.96 3.45
CA ARG A 33 0.61 22.73 2.97
C ARG A 33 0.27 23.96 2.13
N GLY A 34 -1.02 24.31 2.02
CA GLY A 34 -1.50 25.51 1.31
C GLY A 34 -1.62 25.34 -0.20
N HIS A 35 -1.63 24.11 -0.72
CA HIS A 35 -1.97 23.85 -2.12
C HIS A 35 -3.49 23.85 -2.30
N SER A 36 -3.98 24.33 -3.44
CA SER A 36 -5.38 24.19 -3.83
C SER A 36 -5.60 22.78 -4.37
N VAL A 37 -6.48 22.01 -3.74
CA VAL A 37 -6.77 20.62 -4.12
C VAL A 37 -8.21 20.53 -4.59
N VAL A 38 -8.42 20.00 -5.80
CA VAL A 38 -9.74 19.75 -6.41
C VAL A 38 -9.91 18.27 -6.62
N LEU A 39 -10.98 17.69 -6.10
CA LEU A 39 -11.36 16.30 -6.32
C LEU A 39 -12.60 16.20 -7.18
N PHE A 40 -12.49 15.64 -8.38
CA PHE A 40 -13.66 15.11 -9.09
C PHE A 40 -14.00 13.75 -8.48
N GLY A 41 -15.04 13.72 -7.65
CA GLY A 41 -15.30 12.57 -6.79
C GLY A 41 -16.78 12.28 -6.58
N HIS A 42 -17.03 11.16 -5.88
CA HIS A 42 -18.38 10.77 -5.51
C HIS A 42 -19.03 11.85 -4.63
N LYS A 43 -20.29 12.20 -4.92
CA LYS A 43 -21.04 13.26 -4.22
C LYS A 43 -21.17 13.09 -2.70
N ASP A 44 -21.07 11.84 -2.21
CA ASP A 44 -21.16 11.55 -0.78
C ASP A 44 -19.77 11.52 -0.09
N SER A 45 -18.70 11.93 -0.80
CA SER A 45 -17.38 12.11 -0.20
C SER A 45 -17.37 13.27 0.77
N GLN A 46 -16.74 13.09 1.92
CA GLN A 46 -16.63 14.09 2.99
C GLN A 46 -15.18 14.61 3.03
N VAL A 47 -14.82 15.45 2.06
CA VAL A 47 -13.44 15.94 1.89
C VAL A 47 -13.31 17.46 2.07
N GLU A 48 -14.42 18.21 2.02
CA GLU A 48 -14.42 19.68 2.08
C GLU A 48 -13.94 20.20 3.45
N GLU A 49 -14.24 19.48 4.52
CA GLU A 49 -13.74 19.80 5.88
C GLU A 49 -12.22 19.77 6.00
N PHE A 50 -11.54 19.11 5.06
CA PHE A 50 -10.07 19.04 4.96
C PHE A 50 -9.47 20.07 3.99
N GLY A 51 -10.28 21.02 3.50
CA GLY A 51 -9.84 22.06 2.56
C GLY A 51 -9.70 21.58 1.11
N ILE A 52 -10.40 20.50 0.75
CA ILE A 52 -10.42 19.93 -0.60
C ILE A 52 -11.73 20.33 -1.29
N GLU A 53 -11.65 20.97 -2.45
CA GLU A 53 -12.82 21.31 -3.26
C GLU A 53 -13.39 20.05 -3.90
N LEU A 54 -14.63 19.68 -3.57
CA LEU A 54 -15.33 18.56 -4.18
C LEU A 54 -16.12 19.00 -5.40
N ARG A 55 -15.88 18.36 -6.54
CA ARG A 55 -16.67 18.48 -7.76
C ARG A 55 -17.28 17.13 -8.15
N PRO A 56 -18.46 17.11 -8.81
CA PRO A 56 -19.07 15.87 -9.22
C PRO A 56 -18.18 15.06 -10.16
N ASP A 57 -18.02 13.76 -9.91
CA ASP A 57 -17.41 12.84 -10.87
C ASP A 57 -18.40 12.59 -12.00
N SER A 58 -18.13 13.14 -13.18
CA SER A 58 -18.93 13.03 -14.38
C SER A 58 -18.12 12.41 -15.52
N LEU A 59 -18.77 11.84 -16.52
CA LEU A 59 -18.11 11.35 -17.74
C LEU A 59 -17.35 12.47 -18.49
N ASN A 60 -17.68 13.72 -18.20
CA ASN A 60 -17.08 14.91 -18.85
C ASN A 60 -16.14 15.68 -17.92
N TRP A 61 -15.75 15.13 -16.74
CA TRP A 61 -14.93 15.80 -15.76
C TRP A 61 -13.69 16.50 -16.34
N VAL A 62 -13.09 15.92 -17.37
CA VAL A 62 -11.91 16.51 -18.06
C VAL A 62 -12.20 17.90 -18.64
N ARG A 63 -13.43 18.15 -19.12
CA ARG A 63 -13.84 19.45 -19.66
C ARG A 63 -14.13 20.49 -18.55
N GLU A 64 -14.31 20.00 -17.33
CA GLU A 64 -14.63 20.79 -16.16
C GLU A 64 -13.38 21.10 -15.31
N VAL A 65 -12.20 20.62 -15.74
CA VAL A 65 -10.91 20.92 -15.12
C VAL A 65 -10.73 22.46 -15.13
N PRO A 66 -10.40 23.07 -13.97
CA PRO A 66 -10.15 24.50 -13.91
C PRO A 66 -9.06 24.94 -14.89
N SER A 67 -9.26 26.05 -15.58
CA SER A 67 -8.27 26.59 -16.52
C SER A 67 -6.98 27.06 -15.85
N ASP A 68 -7.01 27.29 -14.54
CA ASP A 68 -5.88 27.64 -13.68
C ASP A 68 -5.31 26.43 -12.91
N ALA A 69 -5.70 25.20 -13.29
CA ALA A 69 -5.09 23.99 -12.74
C ALA A 69 -3.65 23.84 -13.22
N ASP A 70 -2.74 23.58 -12.29
CA ASP A 70 -1.33 23.35 -12.62
C ASP A 70 -1.09 21.92 -13.11
N ILE A 71 -1.68 20.92 -12.44
CA ILE A 71 -1.42 19.51 -12.72
C ILE A 71 -2.62 18.62 -12.36
N ILE A 72 -2.79 17.54 -13.12
CA ILE A 72 -3.73 16.44 -12.82
C ILE A 72 -2.93 15.27 -12.27
N HIS A 73 -3.38 14.69 -11.15
CA HIS A 73 -2.81 13.46 -10.58
C HIS A 73 -3.87 12.36 -10.55
N LEU A 74 -3.63 11.28 -11.30
CA LEU A 74 -4.53 10.13 -11.40
C LEU A 74 -3.89 8.87 -10.81
N THR A 75 -4.73 7.94 -10.32
CA THR A 75 -4.31 6.66 -9.76
C THR A 75 -4.64 5.46 -10.67
N TYR A 76 -4.91 5.72 -11.93
CA TYR A 76 -5.23 4.71 -12.94
C TYR A 76 -4.72 5.13 -14.32
N ASN A 77 -4.56 4.16 -15.23
CA ASN A 77 -4.02 4.36 -16.57
C ASN A 77 -5.01 5.10 -17.46
N PHE A 78 -4.94 6.42 -17.44
CA PHE A 78 -5.76 7.30 -18.28
C PHE A 78 -5.02 8.60 -18.56
N LEU A 79 -4.95 9.04 -19.81
CA LEU A 79 -4.39 10.32 -20.18
C LEU A 79 -5.52 11.25 -20.64
N PRO A 80 -5.86 12.30 -19.86
CA PRO A 80 -6.89 13.26 -20.22
C PRO A 80 -6.53 14.02 -21.50
N LYS A 81 -7.53 14.28 -22.35
CA LYS A 81 -7.36 15.14 -23.53
C LYS A 81 -7.59 16.59 -23.13
N CYS A 82 -6.61 17.21 -22.49
CA CYS A 82 -6.58 18.61 -22.10
C CYS A 82 -5.14 19.12 -22.06
N ASP A 83 -4.95 20.43 -21.94
CA ASP A 83 -3.62 21.08 -21.93
C ASP A 83 -2.92 21.01 -20.56
N VAL A 84 -3.64 20.56 -19.50
CA VAL A 84 -3.07 20.47 -18.15
C VAL A 84 -2.17 19.24 -18.06
N PRO A 85 -0.90 19.39 -17.65
CA PRO A 85 0.01 18.28 -17.45
C PRO A 85 -0.54 17.23 -16.50
N THR A 86 -0.30 15.94 -16.81
CA THR A 86 -0.84 14.83 -16.02
C THR A 86 0.28 13.93 -15.51
N LEU A 87 0.24 13.62 -14.20
CA LEU A 87 1.02 12.58 -13.56
C LEU A 87 0.10 11.41 -13.23
N ILE A 88 0.56 10.18 -13.50
CA ILE A 88 -0.19 8.95 -13.23
C ILE A 88 0.55 8.12 -12.20
N ASN A 89 -0.12 7.79 -11.09
CA ASN A 89 0.41 6.88 -10.08
C ASN A 89 -0.27 5.51 -10.21
N ILE A 90 0.48 4.49 -10.53
CA ILE A 90 -0.03 3.12 -10.65
C ILE A 90 0.23 2.34 -9.37
N GLN A 91 -0.85 1.87 -8.75
CA GLN A 91 -0.85 1.16 -7.46
C GLN A 91 -0.91 -0.37 -7.61
N GLY A 92 -1.33 -0.87 -8.76
CA GLY A 92 -1.40 -2.29 -9.11
C GLY A 92 -0.44 -2.67 -10.22
N ASN A 93 -0.23 -3.96 -10.44
CA ASN A 93 0.53 -4.41 -11.60
C ASN A 93 -0.29 -4.19 -12.88
N GLY A 94 0.37 -3.75 -13.94
CA GLY A 94 -0.20 -3.67 -15.28
C GLY A 94 -0.49 -5.05 -15.85
N GLN A 95 -1.17 -5.08 -16.99
CA GLN A 95 -1.41 -6.31 -17.74
C GLN A 95 -0.32 -6.50 -18.82
N ILE A 96 -0.20 -7.72 -19.35
CA ILE A 96 0.70 -7.99 -20.48
C ILE A 96 0.25 -7.13 -21.67
N GLY A 97 1.20 -6.34 -22.22
CA GLY A 97 0.93 -5.45 -23.34
C GLY A 97 0.23 -4.13 -22.99
N GLU A 98 -0.04 -3.87 -21.70
CA GLU A 98 -0.53 -2.58 -21.27
C GLU A 98 0.62 -1.57 -21.19
N GLU A 99 0.51 -0.49 -21.95
CA GLU A 99 1.42 0.66 -21.91
C GLU A 99 0.87 1.75 -20.99
N PHE A 100 1.78 2.40 -20.25
CA PHE A 100 1.46 3.54 -19.41
C PHE A 100 2.07 4.82 -19.98
N PRO A 101 1.46 5.99 -19.77
CA PRO A 101 2.04 7.28 -20.18
C PRO A 101 3.43 7.52 -19.59
N VAL A 102 4.26 8.32 -20.26
CA VAL A 102 5.64 8.61 -19.82
C VAL A 102 5.72 9.23 -18.42
N ASN A 103 4.70 9.98 -18.01
CA ASN A 103 4.63 10.58 -16.67
C ASN A 103 3.97 9.64 -15.63
N THR A 104 4.30 8.34 -15.71
CA THR A 104 3.84 7.33 -14.77
C THR A 104 4.85 7.09 -13.65
N VAL A 105 4.34 6.98 -12.43
CA VAL A 105 5.07 6.70 -11.18
C VAL A 105 4.55 5.40 -10.58
N PHE A 106 5.47 4.55 -10.15
CA PHE A 106 5.17 3.28 -9.49
C PHE A 106 5.36 3.39 -7.96
N VAL A 107 4.90 2.38 -7.20
CA VAL A 107 4.85 2.48 -5.74
C VAL A 107 6.00 1.81 -5.01
N SER A 108 6.91 1.18 -5.73
CA SER A 108 8.16 0.64 -5.21
C SER A 108 9.19 0.50 -6.32
N ARG A 109 10.46 0.36 -5.97
CA ARG A 109 11.54 0.14 -6.93
C ARG A 109 11.27 -1.09 -7.78
N LYS A 110 10.94 -2.21 -7.13
CA LYS A 110 10.66 -3.46 -7.86
C LYS A 110 9.42 -3.37 -8.73
N HIS A 111 8.41 -2.62 -8.29
CA HIS A 111 7.23 -2.36 -9.10
C HIS A 111 7.58 -1.58 -10.38
N ALA A 112 8.40 -0.53 -10.26
CA ALA A 112 8.90 0.23 -11.42
C ALA A 112 9.73 -0.66 -12.35
N GLU A 113 10.73 -1.40 -11.82
CA GLU A 113 11.55 -2.32 -12.60
C GLU A 113 10.74 -3.34 -13.39
N ASN A 114 9.69 -3.92 -12.77
CA ASN A 114 8.79 -4.87 -13.42
C ASN A 114 8.01 -4.26 -14.59
N HIS A 115 7.96 -2.93 -14.69
CA HIS A 115 7.33 -2.17 -15.78
C HIS A 115 8.36 -1.45 -16.67
N GLY A 116 9.65 -1.77 -16.56
CA GLY A 116 10.70 -1.14 -17.34
C GLY A 116 10.93 0.34 -17.03
N SER A 117 10.62 0.75 -15.80
CA SER A 117 10.78 2.10 -15.26
C SER A 117 11.76 2.14 -14.09
N SER A 118 12.29 3.31 -13.81
CA SER A 118 13.02 3.61 -12.56
C SER A 118 12.30 4.66 -11.69
N CYS A 119 11.16 5.16 -12.16
CA CYS A 119 10.40 6.20 -11.47
C CYS A 119 9.42 5.57 -10.46
N PHE A 120 9.71 5.77 -9.17
CA PHE A 120 8.85 5.28 -8.09
C PHE A 120 8.82 6.23 -6.91
N ILE A 121 7.72 6.17 -6.15
CA ILE A 121 7.56 6.78 -4.83
C ILE A 121 6.93 5.73 -3.93
N TYR A 122 7.54 5.46 -2.79
CA TYR A 122 6.95 4.57 -1.79
C TYR A 122 5.65 5.15 -1.25
N ASN A 123 4.66 4.29 -1.07
CA ASN A 123 3.46 4.68 -0.35
C ASN A 123 3.78 5.07 1.09
N GLY A 124 3.03 6.04 1.61
CA GLY A 124 3.12 6.53 2.99
C GLY A 124 1.79 6.37 3.72
N ILE A 125 1.84 6.41 5.03
CA ILE A 125 0.65 6.41 5.89
C ILE A 125 0.62 7.64 6.78
N ASP A 126 -0.58 8.01 7.21
CA ASP A 126 -0.76 8.97 8.28
C ASP A 126 -0.50 8.29 9.63
N LEU A 127 0.61 8.66 10.26
CA LEU A 127 1.03 8.05 11.53
C LEU A 127 0.12 8.40 12.71
N GLU A 128 -0.68 9.46 12.62
CA GLU A 128 -1.65 9.81 13.66
C GLU A 128 -2.76 8.75 13.77
N GLU A 129 -3.08 8.06 12.68
CA GLU A 129 -4.02 6.93 12.69
C GLU A 129 -3.43 5.65 13.32
N TYR A 130 -2.10 5.58 13.54
CA TYR A 130 -1.39 4.38 14.03
C TYR A 130 -0.64 4.66 15.34
N PRO A 131 -1.33 4.75 16.49
CA PRO A 131 -0.70 5.04 17.78
C PRO A 131 0.25 3.90 18.18
N PHE A 132 1.50 4.25 18.48
CA PHE A 132 2.50 3.30 18.96
C PHE A 132 2.39 3.16 20.48
N ILE A 133 2.05 1.97 20.96
CA ILE A 133 1.87 1.67 22.41
C ILE A 133 2.50 0.31 22.76
N LYS A 134 3.39 -0.22 21.94
CA LYS A 134 3.86 -1.59 22.07
C LYS A 134 5.19 -1.67 22.81
N GLU A 135 5.25 -2.53 23.80
CA GLU A 135 6.51 -2.98 24.39
C GLU A 135 7.05 -4.19 23.63
N SER A 136 8.37 -4.30 23.52
CA SER A 136 9.03 -5.45 22.91
C SER A 136 8.73 -6.70 23.74
N LYS A 137 8.24 -7.75 23.10
CA LYS A 137 7.99 -9.05 23.74
C LYS A 137 9.11 -10.03 23.42
N ASP A 138 9.32 -10.95 24.35
CA ASP A 138 10.34 -12.00 24.19
C ASP A 138 9.96 -13.07 23.17
N GLU A 139 8.65 -13.23 22.91
CA GLU A 139 8.13 -14.28 22.04
C GLU A 139 7.07 -13.74 21.07
N ILE A 140 7.08 -14.29 19.87
CA ILE A 140 6.06 -14.08 18.85
C ILE A 140 5.01 -15.19 18.97
N ASN A 141 3.84 -14.90 19.54
CA ASN A 141 2.76 -15.86 19.75
C ASN A 141 1.50 -15.54 18.98
N HIS A 142 1.25 -14.26 18.67
CA HIS A 142 0.09 -13.78 17.95
C HIS A 142 0.50 -13.27 16.57
N LEU A 143 0.03 -13.94 15.54
CA LEU A 143 0.32 -13.65 14.14
C LEU A 143 -0.88 -12.96 13.49
N MET A 144 -0.63 -12.04 12.57
CA MET A 144 -1.64 -11.32 11.80
C MET A 144 -1.58 -11.74 10.34
N PHE A 145 -2.74 -11.99 9.72
CA PHE A 145 -2.95 -11.93 8.28
C PHE A 145 -3.86 -10.73 7.98
N LEU A 146 -3.38 -9.77 7.18
CA LEU A 146 -4.09 -8.54 6.84
C LEU A 146 -4.12 -8.35 5.33
N ALA A 147 -5.07 -9.00 4.65
CA ALA A 147 -5.27 -8.90 3.21
C ALA A 147 -6.62 -9.51 2.80
N LYS A 148 -7.03 -9.31 1.54
CA LYS A 148 -8.19 -9.97 0.96
C LYS A 148 -7.94 -11.48 0.83
N GLY A 149 -8.40 -12.26 1.80
CA GLY A 149 -8.13 -13.70 1.91
C GLY A 149 -8.70 -14.55 0.77
N SER A 150 -9.68 -14.02 0.00
CA SER A 150 -10.18 -14.65 -1.22
C SER A 150 -9.24 -14.56 -2.41
N TRP A 151 -8.21 -13.71 -2.35
CA TRP A 151 -7.18 -13.64 -3.39
C TRP A 151 -6.09 -14.68 -3.11
N SER A 152 -6.00 -15.69 -3.97
CA SER A 152 -5.04 -16.80 -3.84
C SER A 152 -3.59 -16.32 -3.75
N VAL A 153 -3.25 -15.23 -4.45
CA VAL A 153 -1.92 -14.61 -4.41
C VAL A 153 -1.52 -14.08 -3.03
N LYS A 154 -2.49 -13.75 -2.15
CA LYS A 154 -2.22 -13.31 -0.76
C LYS A 154 -1.92 -14.48 0.20
N ASN A 155 -2.18 -15.71 -0.24
CA ASN A 155 -1.68 -16.95 0.38
C ASN A 155 -2.11 -17.20 1.83
N LEU A 156 -3.35 -16.89 2.16
CA LEU A 156 -3.94 -17.19 3.48
C LEU A 156 -3.76 -18.66 3.88
N LYS A 157 -3.81 -19.59 2.90
CA LYS A 157 -3.65 -21.03 3.14
C LYS A 157 -2.35 -21.38 3.88
N HIS A 158 -1.21 -20.81 3.45
CA HIS A 158 0.08 -21.07 4.09
C HIS A 158 0.18 -20.41 5.48
N CYS A 159 -0.46 -19.27 5.71
CA CYS A 159 -0.54 -18.66 7.04
C CYS A 159 -1.30 -19.57 8.02
N ILE A 160 -2.43 -20.15 7.60
CA ILE A 160 -3.22 -21.10 8.39
C ILE A 160 -2.40 -22.37 8.71
N GLU A 161 -1.70 -22.92 7.71
CA GLU A 161 -0.84 -24.11 7.90
C GLU A 161 0.29 -23.83 8.88
N LEU A 162 0.99 -22.70 8.74
CA LEU A 162 2.04 -22.27 9.65
C LEU A 162 1.52 -22.16 11.07
N ALA A 163 0.43 -21.43 11.30
CA ALA A 163 -0.16 -21.23 12.63
C ALA A 163 -0.47 -22.57 13.32
N LYS A 164 -1.07 -23.52 12.59
CA LYS A 164 -1.39 -24.85 13.13
C LYS A 164 -0.13 -25.67 13.47
N LYS A 165 0.89 -25.66 12.59
CA LYS A 165 2.14 -26.43 12.79
C LYS A 165 2.97 -25.86 13.94
N THR A 166 3.02 -24.55 14.09
CA THR A 166 3.81 -23.86 15.11
C THR A 166 3.06 -23.61 16.42
N LYS A 167 1.75 -23.97 16.47
CA LYS A 167 0.82 -23.72 17.60
C LYS A 167 0.72 -22.26 17.99
N LYS A 168 0.97 -21.34 17.05
CA LYS A 168 0.82 -19.90 17.26
C LYS A 168 -0.56 -19.44 16.84
N HIS A 169 -1.08 -18.36 17.47
CA HIS A 169 -2.42 -17.88 17.19
C HIS A 169 -2.44 -16.95 15.99
N LEU A 170 -3.23 -17.27 14.95
CA LEU A 170 -3.40 -16.45 13.75
C LEU A 170 -4.70 -15.64 13.81
N HIS A 171 -4.58 -14.33 13.74
CA HIS A 171 -5.67 -13.38 13.57
C HIS A 171 -5.83 -13.07 12.06
N ILE A 172 -7.02 -13.35 11.49
CA ILE A 172 -7.30 -13.15 10.07
C ILE A 172 -8.21 -11.93 9.89
N ALA A 173 -7.70 -10.86 9.31
CA ALA A 173 -8.45 -9.70 8.87
C ALA A 173 -8.49 -9.64 7.33
N GLY A 174 -9.70 -9.57 6.76
CA GLY A 174 -9.94 -9.59 5.31
C GLY A 174 -10.26 -10.98 4.75
N GLY A 175 -10.55 -11.96 5.63
CA GLY A 175 -10.90 -13.33 5.23
C GLY A 175 -11.46 -14.17 6.35
N LYS A 176 -11.70 -15.46 6.06
CA LYS A 176 -12.13 -16.45 7.03
C LYS A 176 -11.40 -17.77 6.80
N ALA A 177 -11.04 -18.46 7.89
CA ALA A 177 -10.63 -19.84 7.83
C ALA A 177 -11.85 -20.73 7.53
N TRP A 178 -11.66 -21.71 6.64
CA TRP A 178 -12.74 -22.65 6.27
C TRP A 178 -13.14 -23.55 7.43
N LEU A 179 -12.18 -24.03 8.22
CA LEU A 179 -12.41 -24.93 9.35
C LEU A 179 -12.07 -24.26 10.68
N PRO A 180 -12.88 -24.46 11.72
CA PRO A 180 -12.58 -24.00 13.08
C PRO A 180 -11.23 -24.53 13.59
N SER A 181 -10.50 -23.72 14.33
CA SER A 181 -9.25 -24.11 14.99
C SER A 181 -9.02 -23.24 16.21
N ARG A 182 -8.52 -23.84 17.31
CA ARG A 182 -8.14 -23.07 18.51
C ARG A 182 -6.99 -22.08 18.28
N TYR A 183 -6.30 -22.22 17.16
CA TYR A 183 -5.18 -21.35 16.77
C TYR A 183 -5.58 -20.26 15.78
N ILE A 184 -6.87 -20.09 15.49
CA ILE A 184 -7.30 -19.17 14.43
C ILE A 184 -8.53 -18.39 14.89
N THR A 185 -8.46 -17.06 14.77
CA THR A 185 -9.61 -16.15 14.89
C THR A 185 -9.79 -15.38 13.58
N SER A 186 -11.00 -15.41 13.01
CA SER A 186 -11.33 -14.70 11.77
C SER A 186 -12.29 -13.55 12.06
N TYR A 187 -11.96 -12.34 11.60
CA TYR A 187 -12.73 -11.11 11.82
C TYR A 187 -13.51 -10.65 10.58
N GLY A 188 -13.26 -11.28 9.42
CA GLY A 188 -13.85 -10.83 8.15
C GLY A 188 -13.18 -9.53 7.65
N MET A 189 -13.98 -8.69 6.98
CA MET A 189 -13.50 -7.38 6.47
C MET A 189 -13.60 -6.33 7.57
N VAL A 190 -12.47 -5.88 8.06
CA VAL A 190 -12.33 -4.87 9.13
C VAL A 190 -11.61 -3.62 8.63
N GLY A 191 -11.81 -2.52 9.32
CA GLY A 191 -11.13 -1.23 9.06
C GLY A 191 -11.12 -0.35 10.29
N GLY A 192 -10.54 0.84 10.21
CA GLY A 192 -10.53 1.82 11.27
C GLY A 192 -10.07 1.25 12.61
N GLU A 193 -10.76 1.61 13.69
CA GLU A 193 -10.43 1.23 15.06
C GLU A 193 -10.44 -0.29 15.30
N GLU A 194 -11.38 -1.02 14.66
CA GLU A 194 -11.43 -2.48 14.79
C GLU A 194 -10.14 -3.15 14.29
N LYS A 195 -9.62 -2.70 13.14
CA LYS A 195 -8.33 -3.16 12.59
C LYS A 195 -7.18 -2.85 13.56
N LEU A 196 -7.13 -1.65 14.10
CA LEU A 196 -6.10 -1.24 15.06
C LEU A 196 -6.14 -2.09 16.33
N ASN A 197 -7.33 -2.37 16.86
CA ASN A 197 -7.51 -3.20 18.03
C ASN A 197 -7.07 -4.65 17.82
N ILE A 198 -7.15 -5.17 16.59
CA ILE A 198 -6.61 -6.49 16.24
C ILE A 198 -5.08 -6.42 16.15
N LEU A 199 -4.52 -5.41 15.44
CA LEU A 199 -3.07 -5.20 15.32
C LEU A 199 -2.39 -5.08 16.70
N LYS A 200 -2.99 -4.38 17.64
CA LYS A 200 -2.48 -4.27 19.03
C LYS A 200 -2.30 -5.63 19.72
N LYS A 201 -3.09 -6.63 19.39
CA LYS A 201 -3.00 -7.99 19.97
C LYS A 201 -1.92 -8.84 19.31
N CYS A 202 -1.44 -8.48 18.12
CA CYS A 202 -0.53 -9.28 17.31
C CYS A 202 0.93 -8.89 17.57
N ASP A 203 1.84 -9.82 17.35
CA ASP A 203 3.29 -9.63 17.47
C ASP A 203 3.95 -9.51 16.10
N ALA A 204 3.39 -10.15 15.08
CA ALA A 204 3.95 -10.16 13.74
C ALA A 204 2.88 -10.23 12.65
N LEU A 205 3.18 -9.64 11.49
CA LEU A 205 2.43 -9.81 10.26
C LEU A 205 3.03 -10.95 9.43
N LEU A 206 2.20 -11.90 8.99
CA LEU A 206 2.55 -12.88 7.95
C LEU A 206 2.08 -12.37 6.59
N PHE A 207 3.01 -12.20 5.67
CA PHE A 207 2.74 -11.69 4.33
C PHE A 207 3.42 -12.54 3.24
N PRO A 208 3.18 -13.88 3.20
CA PRO A 208 3.84 -14.81 2.29
C PRO A 208 3.15 -14.82 0.91
N VAL A 209 3.07 -13.66 0.26
CA VAL A 209 2.42 -13.50 -1.04
C VAL A 209 3.06 -14.37 -2.12
N ARG A 210 2.29 -14.76 -3.13
CA ARG A 210 2.72 -15.58 -4.26
C ARG A 210 2.54 -14.83 -5.58
N TRP A 211 2.89 -13.57 -5.58
CA TRP A 211 2.89 -12.69 -6.75
C TRP A 211 3.87 -11.54 -6.52
N HIS A 212 4.18 -10.80 -7.58
CA HIS A 212 4.98 -9.58 -7.45
C HIS A 212 4.14 -8.47 -6.79
N GLU A 213 4.17 -8.41 -5.46
CA GLU A 213 3.44 -7.39 -4.70
C GLU A 213 3.93 -5.99 -5.09
N PRO A 214 3.05 -5.08 -5.54
CA PRO A 214 3.47 -3.73 -5.92
C PRO A 214 4.08 -2.95 -4.76
N PHE A 215 3.44 -2.98 -3.58
CA PHE A 215 3.94 -2.34 -2.37
C PHE A 215 3.61 -3.13 -1.10
N GLY A 216 2.32 -3.33 -0.80
CA GLY A 216 1.89 -3.99 0.43
C GLY A 216 1.72 -3.01 1.60
N ILE A 217 0.72 -2.14 1.53
CA ILE A 217 0.40 -1.15 2.57
C ILE A 217 0.26 -1.80 3.96
N ALA A 218 -0.30 -3.01 4.04
CA ALA A 218 -0.41 -3.78 5.28
C ALA A 218 0.94 -3.99 5.99
N ILE A 219 2.05 -4.02 5.25
CA ILE A 219 3.41 -4.14 5.79
C ILE A 219 3.74 -2.90 6.64
N ILE A 220 3.61 -1.71 6.07
CA ILE A 220 3.92 -0.46 6.78
C ILE A 220 2.91 -0.13 7.86
N GLU A 221 1.63 -0.51 7.70
CA GLU A 221 0.60 -0.41 8.76
C GLU A 221 0.99 -1.27 9.98
N ALA A 222 1.41 -2.52 9.76
CA ALA A 222 1.85 -3.41 10.81
C ALA A 222 3.14 -2.89 11.50
N MET A 223 4.12 -2.47 10.70
CA MET A 223 5.38 -1.90 11.20
C MET A 223 5.14 -0.60 12.00
N ALA A 224 4.20 0.24 11.60
CA ALA A 224 3.82 1.45 12.35
C ALA A 224 3.30 1.11 13.75
N MET A 225 2.68 -0.04 13.92
CA MET A 225 2.24 -0.57 15.21
C MET A 225 3.33 -1.37 15.94
N GLY A 226 4.56 -1.41 15.41
CA GLY A 226 5.70 -2.14 15.98
C GLY A 226 5.67 -3.65 15.75
N LEU A 227 4.89 -4.16 14.79
CA LEU A 227 4.86 -5.58 14.46
C LEU A 227 6.04 -5.95 13.55
N HIS A 228 6.62 -7.12 13.81
CA HIS A 228 7.55 -7.75 12.88
C HIS A 228 6.83 -8.16 11.60
N VAL A 229 7.53 -8.20 10.46
CA VAL A 229 6.95 -8.64 9.20
C VAL A 229 7.72 -9.82 8.63
N PHE A 230 7.00 -10.88 8.30
CA PHE A 230 7.55 -12.11 7.74
C PHE A 230 6.90 -12.39 6.39
N GLY A 231 7.70 -12.34 5.32
CA GLY A 231 7.20 -12.37 3.95
C GLY A 231 7.93 -13.32 3.02
N SER A 232 7.43 -13.42 1.78
CA SER A 232 8.03 -14.09 0.64
C SER A 232 8.99 -13.15 -0.11
N PRO A 233 9.84 -13.65 -1.04
CA PRO A 233 10.87 -12.84 -1.70
C PRO A 233 10.34 -12.08 -2.94
N TYR A 234 9.04 -11.81 -3.03
CA TYR A 234 8.40 -11.31 -4.24
C TYR A 234 8.00 -9.84 -4.18
N GLY A 235 8.16 -9.15 -5.32
CA GLY A 235 7.79 -7.76 -5.48
C GLY A 235 8.56 -6.83 -4.55
N SER A 236 7.87 -5.91 -3.90
CA SER A 236 8.44 -4.91 -2.99
C SER A 236 8.94 -5.47 -1.64
N LEU A 237 8.59 -6.70 -1.27
CA LEU A 237 8.86 -7.22 0.07
C LEU A 237 10.33 -7.19 0.47
N PRO A 238 11.30 -7.61 -0.39
CA PRO A 238 12.73 -7.57 -0.03
C PRO A 238 13.30 -6.16 0.16
N GLU A 239 12.64 -5.13 -0.36
CA GLU A 239 13.06 -3.72 -0.17
C GLU A 239 12.41 -3.05 1.03
N LEU A 240 11.22 -3.54 1.46
CA LEU A 240 10.50 -3.01 2.62
C LEU A 240 10.86 -3.73 3.93
N ILE A 241 11.11 -5.04 3.86
CA ILE A 241 11.41 -5.86 5.03
C ILE A 241 12.93 -5.94 5.21
N THR A 242 13.45 -5.22 6.18
CA THR A 242 14.88 -5.20 6.53
C THR A 242 15.19 -6.22 7.62
N ARG A 243 16.49 -6.43 7.90
CA ARG A 243 16.93 -7.28 9.02
C ARG A 243 16.48 -6.76 10.39
N GLU A 244 16.12 -5.48 10.50
CA GLU A 244 15.65 -4.87 11.75
C GLU A 244 14.12 -4.93 11.91
N THR A 245 13.39 -5.14 10.80
CA THR A 245 11.93 -5.11 10.80
C THR A 245 11.29 -6.48 10.62
N GLY A 246 12.08 -7.49 10.22
CA GLY A 246 11.55 -8.83 9.99
C GLY A 246 12.46 -9.70 9.14
N LYS A 247 11.86 -10.64 8.42
CA LYS A 247 12.60 -11.57 7.55
C LYS A 247 11.80 -11.95 6.31
N VAL A 248 12.53 -12.03 5.19
CA VAL A 248 12.04 -12.60 3.92
C VAL A 248 12.54 -14.04 3.82
N PHE A 249 11.65 -14.96 3.42
CA PHE A 249 11.94 -16.39 3.28
C PHE A 249 11.86 -16.82 1.82
N SER A 250 12.67 -17.79 1.44
CA SER A 250 12.65 -18.37 0.10
C SER A 250 11.56 -19.43 -0.08
N SER A 251 11.03 -19.99 1.02
CA SER A 251 10.00 -21.02 0.97
C SER A 251 9.17 -21.10 2.26
N LYS A 252 7.97 -21.65 2.14
CA LYS A 252 7.12 -22.01 3.28
C LYS A 252 7.84 -22.90 4.30
N LYS A 253 8.65 -23.87 3.83
CA LYS A 253 9.38 -24.79 4.70
C LYS A 253 10.37 -24.04 5.60
N GLU A 254 11.12 -23.11 5.02
CA GLU A 254 12.05 -22.25 5.76
C GLU A 254 11.32 -21.39 6.79
N MET A 255 10.21 -20.76 6.38
CA MET A 255 9.41 -19.93 7.29
C MET A 255 8.85 -20.74 8.47
N ILE A 256 8.31 -21.95 8.24
CA ILE A 256 7.83 -22.81 9.33
C ILE A 256 8.97 -23.22 10.27
N ALA A 257 10.13 -23.63 9.73
CA ALA A 257 11.30 -24.01 10.53
C ALA A 257 11.76 -22.85 11.43
N PHE A 258 11.79 -21.62 10.91
CA PHE A 258 12.14 -20.43 11.67
C PHE A 258 11.21 -20.24 12.90
N PHE A 259 9.89 -20.36 12.71
CA PHE A 259 8.93 -20.22 13.81
C PHE A 259 8.98 -21.38 14.83
N LEU A 260 9.40 -22.57 14.43
CA LEU A 260 9.58 -23.72 15.34
C LEU A 260 10.84 -23.59 16.21
N ASN A 261 11.91 -22.98 15.68
CA ASN A 261 13.17 -22.77 16.38
C ASN A 261 13.18 -21.53 17.30
N GLY A 262 12.10 -20.73 17.26
CA GLY A 262 12.01 -19.43 17.94
C GLY A 262 12.60 -18.31 17.07
N PRO A 263 11.82 -17.29 16.74
CA PRO A 263 12.31 -16.15 15.99
C PRO A 263 13.24 -15.28 16.83
N ASP A 264 14.18 -14.59 16.15
CA ASP A 264 15.03 -13.58 16.76
C ASP A 264 14.17 -12.45 17.38
N ARG A 265 14.74 -11.80 18.38
CA ARG A 265 14.12 -10.60 18.99
C ARG A 265 14.28 -9.42 18.05
N TYR A 266 13.20 -8.68 17.88
CA TYR A 266 13.18 -7.42 17.14
C TYR A 266 12.70 -6.30 18.05
N ASP A 267 13.32 -5.14 17.92
CA ASP A 267 12.95 -3.95 18.69
C ASP A 267 11.76 -3.24 18.02
N CYS A 268 10.59 -3.31 18.66
CA CYS A 268 9.36 -2.69 18.15
C CYS A 268 9.51 -1.18 17.92
N LEU A 269 10.33 -0.49 18.76
CA LEU A 269 10.58 0.94 18.59
C LEU A 269 11.43 1.22 17.34
N LYS A 270 12.43 0.39 17.04
CA LYS A 270 13.20 0.51 15.80
C LYS A 270 12.35 0.28 14.58
N ILE A 271 11.45 -0.70 14.63
CA ILE A 271 10.48 -0.95 13.55
C ILE A 271 9.60 0.29 13.31
N ARG A 272 9.07 0.88 14.39
CA ARG A 272 8.27 2.12 14.30
C ARG A 272 9.08 3.28 13.71
N LYS A 273 10.29 3.51 14.17
CA LYS A 273 11.19 4.57 13.66
C LYS A 273 11.50 4.41 12.18
N TYR A 274 11.64 3.18 11.71
CA TYR A 274 11.84 2.91 10.29
C TYR A 274 10.64 3.39 9.43
N VAL A 275 9.41 3.22 9.91
CA VAL A 275 8.23 3.77 9.23
C VAL A 275 8.19 5.29 9.31
N GLU A 276 8.51 5.87 10.47
CA GLU A 276 8.58 7.34 10.67
C GLU A 276 9.59 7.99 9.71
N GLU A 277 10.70 7.31 9.43
CA GLU A 277 11.74 7.82 8.56
C GLU A 277 11.41 7.67 7.07
N TYR A 278 10.77 6.56 6.65
CA TYR A 278 10.68 6.21 5.23
C TYR A 278 9.27 6.20 4.64
N PHE A 279 8.21 6.03 5.44
CA PHE A 279 6.88 5.72 4.94
C PHE A 279 5.76 6.60 5.52
N THR A 280 6.05 7.87 5.74
CA THR A 280 5.04 8.85 6.16
C THR A 280 4.35 9.49 4.97
N ILE A 281 3.10 9.92 5.16
CA ILE A 281 2.37 10.68 4.14
C ILE A 281 3.06 12.02 3.81
N SER A 282 3.72 12.62 4.80
CA SER A 282 4.49 13.85 4.60
C SER A 282 5.64 13.62 3.61
N ARG A 283 6.43 12.55 3.78
CA ARG A 283 7.52 12.20 2.87
C ARG A 283 7.02 11.86 1.47
N LEU A 284 5.95 11.05 1.37
CA LEU A 284 5.30 10.76 0.09
C LEU A 284 4.94 12.06 -0.64
N THR A 285 4.33 13.01 0.08
CA THR A 285 3.93 14.30 -0.50
C THR A 285 5.13 15.12 -0.95
N ASP A 286 6.23 15.16 -0.17
CA ASP A 286 7.48 15.82 -0.57
C ASP A 286 8.02 15.25 -1.90
N ASP A 287 7.98 13.94 -2.06
CA ASP A 287 8.49 13.29 -3.25
C ASP A 287 7.58 13.53 -4.47
N TYR A 288 6.23 13.55 -4.28
CA TYR A 288 5.32 13.94 -5.36
C TYR A 288 5.49 15.41 -5.77
N LEU A 289 5.67 16.32 -4.83
CA LEU A 289 5.89 17.73 -5.16
C LEU A 289 7.11 17.93 -6.06
N LYS A 290 8.21 17.18 -5.81
CA LYS A 290 9.40 17.18 -6.70
C LYS A 290 9.08 16.67 -8.11
N LEU A 291 8.22 15.64 -8.22
CA LEU A 291 7.83 15.11 -9.52
C LEU A 291 6.86 16.06 -10.24
N TYR A 292 5.93 16.70 -9.52
CA TYR A 292 5.07 17.73 -10.10
C TYR A 292 5.92 18.85 -10.72
N GLU A 293 6.94 19.35 -10.00
CA GLU A 293 7.85 20.38 -10.54
C GLU A 293 8.56 19.93 -11.83
N LYS A 294 8.98 18.65 -11.93
CA LYS A 294 9.60 18.13 -13.16
C LYS A 294 8.60 18.14 -14.31
N VAL A 295 7.41 17.61 -14.10
CA VAL A 295 6.36 17.53 -15.12
C VAL A 295 5.95 18.94 -15.58
N LEU A 296 5.82 19.90 -14.66
CA LEU A 296 5.51 21.30 -14.97
C LEU A 296 6.62 22.01 -15.78
N LYS A 297 7.86 21.55 -15.66
CA LYS A 297 8.99 22.01 -16.49
C LYS A 297 9.08 21.30 -17.85
N GLY A 298 8.11 20.45 -18.18
CA GLY A 298 8.09 19.66 -19.42
C GLY A 298 9.11 18.51 -19.43
N GLN A 299 9.53 18.04 -18.26
CA GLN A 299 10.46 16.90 -18.14
C GLN A 299 9.65 15.61 -17.99
N ASP A 300 9.87 14.67 -18.88
CA ASP A 300 9.29 13.34 -18.77
C ASP A 300 9.89 12.56 -17.58
N LEU A 301 9.05 11.80 -16.88
CA LEU A 301 9.48 10.98 -15.74
C LEU A 301 10.10 9.64 -16.17
N ASN A 302 9.79 9.19 -17.38
CA ASN A 302 10.35 7.98 -17.99
C ASN A 302 10.84 8.29 -19.41
N GLU A 303 11.92 7.66 -19.84
CA GLU A 303 12.47 7.83 -21.20
C GLU A 303 11.53 7.28 -22.30
N LYS A 304 10.69 6.32 -21.96
CA LYS A 304 9.69 5.69 -22.83
C LYS A 304 8.48 5.25 -22.03
N PRO A 305 7.32 5.02 -22.66
CA PRO A 305 6.14 4.49 -22.01
C PRO A 305 6.45 3.20 -21.23
N PRO A 306 6.24 3.16 -19.89
CA PRO A 306 6.43 1.94 -19.12
C PRO A 306 5.39 0.86 -19.50
N MET A 307 5.79 -0.42 -19.41
CA MET A 307 4.92 -1.56 -19.64
C MET A 307 5.36 -2.78 -18.82
N TRP A 308 4.44 -3.73 -18.58
CA TRP A 308 4.77 -4.97 -17.88
C TRP A 308 5.86 -5.74 -18.64
N ASN A 309 6.99 -5.99 -17.99
CA ASN A 309 8.23 -6.49 -18.61
C ASN A 309 8.61 -7.91 -18.20
N LEU A 310 7.78 -8.58 -17.37
CA LEU A 310 8.04 -9.96 -16.98
C LEU A 310 7.34 -10.95 -17.89
N SER A 311 7.97 -12.12 -18.11
CA SER A 311 7.43 -13.21 -18.93
C SER A 311 6.18 -13.87 -18.35
N CYS A 312 5.96 -13.78 -17.03
CA CYS A 312 4.78 -14.32 -16.37
C CYS A 312 3.67 -13.27 -16.26
N ALA A 313 2.41 -13.70 -16.30
CA ALA A 313 1.29 -12.82 -16.07
C ALA A 313 1.32 -12.28 -14.62
N PRO A 314 0.88 -11.02 -14.37
CA PRO A 314 0.97 -10.36 -13.06
C PRO A 314 0.30 -11.11 -11.91
N LEU A 315 -0.75 -11.88 -12.18
CA LEU A 315 -1.49 -12.67 -11.20
C LEU A 315 -1.13 -14.15 -11.17
N ASN A 316 -0.09 -14.57 -11.89
CA ASN A 316 0.39 -15.96 -11.80
C ASN A 316 0.89 -16.25 -10.39
N LEU A 317 0.51 -17.43 -9.87
CA LEU A 317 0.97 -17.88 -8.57
C LEU A 317 2.44 -18.31 -8.63
N LEU A 318 3.30 -17.59 -7.92
CA LEU A 318 4.69 -17.92 -7.75
C LEU A 318 4.87 -19.00 -6.68
N ASP A 319 5.98 -19.76 -6.73
CA ASP A 319 6.26 -20.83 -5.78
C ASP A 319 6.72 -20.29 -4.42
N PHE A 320 6.09 -20.84 -3.34
CA PHE A 320 6.48 -20.48 -1.97
C PHE A 320 6.08 -21.57 -0.95
#